data_67a9d7f7a48caaa78ac82e2e3298aefc
#
_entry.id   67a9d7f7a48caaa78ac82e2e3298aefc
#
_cell.length_a   1.000
_cell.length_b   1.000
_cell.length_c   1.000
_cell.angle_alpha   90.00
_cell.angle_beta   90.00
_cell.angle_gamma   90.00
#
_symmetry.space_group_name_H-M   'P 1'
#
loop_
_entity.id
_entity.type
_entity.pdbx_description
1 polymer ?
#
loop_
_entity_poly.entity_id
_entity_poly.type
_entity_poly.pdbx_seq_one_letter_code
_entity_poly.pdbx_strand_id
1 'polypeptide(L)'
;MTAFRWMLVLPLLFLVAGPASAQEMGTAAEAKAMLEKVVSDMKANKAKTLQDITAGTFNKQDLYPFCGGADGKFTAHGANKSLVGQSLKDLKDKSGKAFGEEIYKEAEAGKASEVSYAWPRPNETNPVPKIAYVEKVGDEICAVGYYK
;
A
#
# COMPACT_ATOMS: atom_id res chain seq x y z
N MET A 1 26.62 -3.00 72.55
CA MET A 1 27.12 -2.52 71.25
C MET A 1 26.46 -3.34 70.17
N THR A 2 25.39 -2.83 69.64
CA THR A 2 24.59 -3.52 68.60
C THR A 2 24.86 -2.87 67.21
N ALA A 3 25.55 -3.59 66.36
CA ALA A 3 25.82 -3.17 65.00
C ALA A 3 24.57 -3.40 64.12
N PHE A 4 23.96 -2.31 63.65
CA PHE A 4 22.81 -2.32 62.76
C PHE A 4 23.33 -2.44 61.31
N ARG A 5 23.17 -3.64 60.70
CA ARG A 5 23.52 -3.87 59.27
C ARG A 5 22.37 -3.38 58.43
N TRP A 6 22.56 -2.28 57.72
CA TRP A 6 21.66 -1.80 56.70
C TRP A 6 21.84 -2.64 55.44
N MET A 7 20.81 -3.41 55.09
CA MET A 7 20.71 -4.18 53.86
C MET A 7 20.15 -3.27 52.78
N LEU A 8 21.01 -2.81 51.85
CA LEU A 8 20.62 -2.07 50.68
C LEU A 8 19.94 -3.04 49.71
N VAL A 9 18.60 -2.94 49.63
CA VAL A 9 17.83 -3.63 48.58
C VAL A 9 17.83 -2.75 47.34
N LEU A 10 18.59 -3.13 46.32
CA LEU A 10 18.56 -2.52 45.01
C LEU A 10 17.29 -2.99 44.28
N PRO A 11 16.41 -2.09 43.82
CA PRO A 11 15.31 -2.53 42.95
C PRO A 11 15.85 -2.88 41.57
N LEU A 12 15.71 -4.15 41.18
CA LEU A 12 15.99 -4.64 39.84
C LEU A 12 14.91 -4.09 38.90
N LEU A 13 15.23 -3.06 38.10
CA LEU A 13 14.36 -2.56 37.05
C LEU A 13 14.30 -3.63 35.96
N PHE A 14 13.22 -4.39 35.91
CA PHE A 14 12.89 -5.20 34.75
C PHE A 14 12.46 -4.26 33.61
N LEU A 15 13.37 -4.05 32.64
CA LEU A 15 12.99 -3.51 31.35
C LEU A 15 12.14 -4.57 30.64
N VAL A 16 10.84 -4.40 30.66
CA VAL A 16 9.94 -5.18 29.80
C VAL A 16 10.07 -4.61 28.40
N ALA A 17 10.94 -5.19 27.60
CA ALA A 17 10.91 -4.98 26.14
C ALA A 17 9.61 -5.61 25.62
N GLY A 18 8.61 -4.76 25.35
CA GLY A 18 7.41 -5.20 24.67
C GLY A 18 7.78 -5.78 23.30
N PRO A 19 7.03 -6.78 22.77
CA PRO A 19 7.30 -7.30 21.45
C PRO A 19 7.21 -6.15 20.44
N ALA A 20 8.29 -5.93 19.68
CA ALA A 20 8.25 -5.05 18.53
C ALA A 20 7.15 -5.60 17.60
N SER A 21 6.06 -4.86 17.44
CA SER A 21 4.96 -5.22 16.56
C SER A 21 5.51 -5.25 15.13
N ALA A 22 5.81 -6.45 14.61
CA ALA A 22 6.09 -6.62 13.21
C ALA A 22 4.84 -6.18 12.44
N GLN A 23 5.00 -5.21 11.52
CA GLN A 23 3.88 -4.73 10.71
C GLN A 23 3.32 -5.93 9.92
N GLU A 24 2.06 -6.28 10.17
CA GLU A 24 1.41 -7.35 9.41
C GLU A 24 1.38 -6.96 7.93
N MET A 25 1.84 -7.87 7.09
CA MET A 25 1.83 -7.69 5.64
C MET A 25 0.53 -8.25 5.06
N GLY A 26 -0.07 -7.51 4.13
CA GLY A 26 -1.21 -7.99 3.37
C GLY A 26 -0.82 -9.09 2.39
N THR A 27 -1.73 -10.02 2.16
CA THR A 27 -1.54 -11.17 1.28
C THR A 27 -1.99 -10.88 -0.16
N ALA A 28 -1.56 -11.71 -1.10
CA ALA A 28 -2.03 -11.68 -2.49
C ALA A 28 -3.55 -11.80 -2.59
N ALA A 29 -4.16 -12.71 -1.81
CA ALA A 29 -5.60 -12.90 -1.80
C ALA A 29 -6.35 -11.67 -1.28
N GLU A 30 -5.83 -11.01 -0.23
CA GLU A 30 -6.41 -9.79 0.32
C GLU A 30 -6.26 -8.61 -0.66
N ALA A 31 -5.14 -8.49 -1.35
CA ALA A 31 -4.93 -7.47 -2.37
C ALA A 31 -5.92 -7.63 -3.54
N LYS A 32 -6.14 -8.86 -4.00
CA LYS A 32 -7.10 -9.17 -5.05
C LYS A 32 -8.53 -8.85 -4.62
N ALA A 33 -8.93 -9.27 -3.42
CA ALA A 33 -10.26 -8.98 -2.87
C ALA A 33 -10.49 -7.46 -2.70
N MET A 34 -9.47 -6.72 -2.29
CA MET A 34 -9.53 -5.25 -2.21
C MET A 34 -9.73 -4.63 -3.58
N LEU A 35 -9.03 -5.09 -4.62
CA LEU A 35 -9.22 -4.60 -5.98
C LEU A 35 -10.63 -4.89 -6.50
N GLU A 36 -11.15 -6.09 -6.29
CA GLU A 36 -12.52 -6.47 -6.68
C GLU A 36 -13.56 -5.54 -6.05
N LYS A 37 -13.38 -5.21 -4.76
CA LYS A 37 -14.24 -4.23 -4.09
C LYS A 37 -14.11 -2.83 -4.69
N VAL A 38 -12.90 -2.35 -4.94
CA VAL A 38 -12.66 -1.05 -5.58
C VAL A 38 -13.33 -0.98 -6.95
N VAL A 39 -13.18 -2.01 -7.78
CA VAL A 39 -13.81 -2.08 -9.11
C VAL A 39 -15.34 -2.05 -9.00
N SER A 40 -15.92 -2.78 -8.05
CA SER A 40 -17.37 -2.76 -7.80
C SER A 40 -17.85 -1.36 -7.39
N ASP A 41 -17.16 -0.73 -6.44
CA ASP A 41 -17.50 0.60 -5.95
C ASP A 41 -17.29 1.67 -7.04
N MET A 42 -16.26 1.55 -7.88
CA MET A 42 -16.03 2.42 -9.04
C MET A 42 -17.18 2.38 -10.05
N LYS A 43 -17.73 1.20 -10.31
CA LYS A 43 -18.91 1.04 -11.17
C LYS A 43 -20.17 1.67 -10.59
N ALA A 44 -20.29 1.64 -9.26
CA ALA A 44 -21.44 2.23 -8.55
C ALA A 44 -21.33 3.74 -8.42
N ASN A 45 -20.18 4.27 -8.01
CA ASN A 45 -19.93 5.71 -7.86
C ASN A 45 -18.43 6.03 -7.95
N LYS A 46 -17.96 6.30 -9.16
CA LYS A 46 -16.57 6.63 -9.47
C LYS A 46 -16.01 7.76 -8.58
N ALA A 47 -16.69 8.89 -8.54
CA ALA A 47 -16.18 10.08 -7.85
C ALA A 47 -16.00 9.83 -6.36
N LYS A 48 -16.99 9.21 -5.72
CA LYS A 48 -16.90 8.85 -4.29
C LYS A 48 -15.79 7.84 -4.03
N THR A 49 -15.66 6.83 -4.87
CA THR A 49 -14.65 5.79 -4.69
C THR A 49 -13.24 6.35 -4.78
N LEU A 50 -12.95 7.23 -5.75
CA LEU A 50 -11.65 7.90 -5.86
C LEU A 50 -11.33 8.77 -4.62
N GLN A 51 -12.34 9.44 -4.05
CA GLN A 51 -12.18 10.18 -2.79
C GLN A 51 -11.90 9.25 -1.62
N ASP A 52 -12.64 8.16 -1.49
CA ASP A 52 -12.48 7.18 -0.41
C ASP A 52 -11.10 6.50 -0.47
N ILE A 53 -10.60 6.18 -1.68
CA ILE A 53 -9.24 5.68 -1.87
C ILE A 53 -8.22 6.68 -1.34
N THR A 54 -8.30 7.93 -1.76
CA THR A 54 -7.35 8.98 -1.36
C THR A 54 -7.46 9.34 0.13
N ALA A 55 -8.63 9.14 0.72
CA ALA A 55 -8.83 9.26 2.18
C ALA A 55 -8.27 8.08 2.98
N GLY A 56 -7.86 6.99 2.31
CA GLY A 56 -7.33 5.79 2.95
C GLY A 56 -8.40 4.83 3.49
N THR A 57 -9.67 4.99 3.09
CA THR A 57 -10.79 4.18 3.58
C THR A 57 -10.64 2.70 3.28
N PHE A 58 -9.98 2.35 2.18
CA PHE A 58 -9.73 0.97 1.78
C PHE A 58 -8.48 0.35 2.41
N ASN A 59 -7.59 1.17 2.98
CA ASN A 59 -6.28 0.70 3.44
C ASN A 59 -6.42 -0.36 4.53
N LYS A 60 -5.62 -1.42 4.41
CA LYS A 60 -5.52 -2.50 5.39
C LYS A 60 -4.08 -3.01 5.43
N GLN A 61 -3.46 -3.03 6.60
CA GLN A 61 -2.04 -3.41 6.74
C GLN A 61 -1.16 -2.52 5.86
N ASP A 62 -0.35 -3.11 4.96
CA ASP A 62 0.44 -2.39 3.95
C ASP A 62 -0.24 -2.35 2.56
N LEU A 63 -1.50 -2.83 2.48
CA LEU A 63 -2.32 -2.78 1.26
C LEU A 63 -3.02 -1.45 1.11
N TYR A 64 -2.98 -0.90 -0.08
CA TYR A 64 -3.73 0.28 -0.48
C TYR A 64 -4.02 0.27 -1.97
N PRO A 65 -5.17 0.80 -2.41
CA PRO A 65 -5.45 0.98 -3.82
C PRO A 65 -4.89 2.29 -4.36
N PHE A 66 -4.66 2.31 -5.67
CA PHE A 66 -4.45 3.53 -6.44
C PHE A 66 -5.12 3.40 -7.80
N CYS A 67 -5.45 4.52 -8.41
CA CYS A 67 -6.04 4.56 -9.75
C CYS A 67 -5.36 5.61 -10.62
N GLY A 68 -5.38 5.39 -11.92
CA GLY A 68 -4.92 6.32 -12.94
C GLY A 68 -5.97 6.52 -14.02
N GLY A 69 -6.07 7.75 -14.54
CA GLY A 69 -7.01 8.12 -15.58
C GLY A 69 -6.48 7.84 -17.00
N ALA A 70 -7.31 8.10 -17.99
CA ALA A 70 -6.98 7.94 -19.40
C ALA A 70 -5.81 8.84 -19.84
N ASP A 71 -5.56 9.94 -19.13
CA ASP A 71 -4.47 10.87 -19.38
C ASP A 71 -3.11 10.40 -18.82
N GLY A 72 -3.07 9.24 -18.16
CA GLY A 72 -1.86 8.68 -17.56
C GLY A 72 -1.50 9.20 -16.18
N LYS A 73 -2.36 10.03 -15.55
CA LYS A 73 -2.11 10.62 -14.24
C LYS A 73 -2.84 9.87 -13.12
N PHE A 74 -2.27 9.88 -11.92
CA PHE A 74 -2.98 9.39 -10.75
C PHE A 74 -4.27 10.18 -10.51
N THR A 75 -5.37 9.47 -10.33
CA THR A 75 -6.68 10.02 -9.95
C THR A 75 -6.99 9.76 -8.48
N ALA A 76 -6.36 8.74 -7.89
CA ALA A 76 -6.43 8.43 -6.47
C ALA A 76 -5.20 7.65 -6.01
N HIS A 77 -4.79 7.81 -4.73
CA HIS A 77 -3.71 7.03 -4.14
C HIS A 77 -3.88 6.91 -2.62
N GLY A 78 -4.00 5.67 -2.13
CA GLY A 78 -4.34 5.40 -0.73
C GLY A 78 -3.20 5.68 0.27
N ALA A 79 -1.93 5.59 -0.16
CA ALA A 79 -0.79 5.78 0.75
C ALA A 79 -0.09 7.14 0.60
N ASN A 80 -0.22 7.81 -0.54
CA ASN A 80 0.45 9.09 -0.79
C ASN A 80 -0.41 10.03 -1.65
N LYS A 81 -1.12 10.92 -0.98
CA LYS A 81 -2.01 11.92 -1.62
C LYS A 81 -1.28 12.87 -2.56
N SER A 82 0.01 13.12 -2.35
CA SER A 82 0.80 14.03 -3.17
C SER A 82 1.04 13.52 -4.60
N LEU A 83 0.84 12.22 -4.83
CA LEU A 83 0.94 11.62 -6.17
C LEU A 83 -0.28 11.92 -7.05
N VAL A 84 -1.43 12.23 -6.48
CA VAL A 84 -2.64 12.56 -7.26
C VAL A 84 -2.36 13.76 -8.18
N GLY A 85 -2.66 13.59 -9.47
CA GLY A 85 -2.38 14.56 -10.52
C GLY A 85 -0.98 14.45 -11.16
N GLN A 86 -0.07 13.64 -10.58
CA GLN A 86 1.23 13.34 -11.18
C GLN A 86 1.12 12.17 -12.16
N SER A 87 2.10 12.03 -13.07
CA SER A 87 2.11 10.93 -14.03
C SER A 87 2.31 9.59 -13.34
N LEU A 88 1.35 8.67 -13.52
CA LEU A 88 1.50 7.26 -13.22
C LEU A 88 2.18 6.54 -14.38
N LYS A 89 1.77 6.86 -15.62
CA LYS A 89 2.23 6.16 -16.82
C LYS A 89 3.74 6.23 -17.03
N ASP A 90 4.37 7.34 -16.67
CA ASP A 90 5.81 7.55 -16.86
C ASP A 90 6.66 7.05 -15.68
N LEU A 91 6.05 6.47 -14.64
CA LEU A 91 6.79 6.01 -13.47
C LEU A 91 7.70 4.82 -13.78
N LYS A 92 8.92 4.95 -13.28
CA LYS A 92 9.92 3.89 -13.22
C LYS A 92 10.27 3.58 -11.78
N ASP A 93 10.60 2.34 -11.50
CA ASP A 93 11.17 1.99 -10.22
C ASP A 93 12.69 2.33 -10.16
N LYS A 94 13.31 2.14 -9.00
CA LYS A 94 14.74 2.45 -8.84
C LYS A 94 15.67 1.57 -9.70
N SER A 95 15.18 0.44 -10.19
CA SER A 95 15.93 -0.41 -11.16
C SER A 95 15.82 0.09 -12.60
N GLY A 96 14.98 1.09 -12.86
CA GLY A 96 14.70 1.63 -14.19
C GLY A 96 13.56 0.93 -14.93
N LYS A 97 12.84 0.02 -14.27
CA LYS A 97 11.68 -0.65 -14.87
C LYS A 97 10.52 0.33 -15.04
N ALA A 98 10.04 0.48 -16.29
CA ALA A 98 8.90 1.34 -16.64
C ALA A 98 7.56 0.67 -16.27
N PHE A 99 7.33 0.47 -14.96
CA PHE A 99 6.15 -0.23 -14.47
C PHE A 99 4.85 0.54 -14.71
N GLY A 100 4.90 1.86 -14.79
CA GLY A 100 3.74 2.68 -15.11
C GLY A 100 3.16 2.37 -16.49
N GLU A 101 4.02 2.28 -17.52
CA GLU A 101 3.59 1.84 -18.86
C GLU A 101 3.04 0.42 -18.85
N GLU A 102 3.69 -0.49 -18.12
CA GLU A 102 3.26 -1.88 -18.00
C GLU A 102 1.87 -1.98 -17.36
N ILE A 103 1.59 -1.19 -16.33
CA ILE A 103 0.25 -1.11 -15.71
C ILE A 103 -0.82 -0.74 -16.76
N TYR A 104 -0.57 0.29 -17.57
CA TYR A 104 -1.51 0.70 -18.61
C TYR A 104 -1.67 -0.32 -19.73
N LYS A 105 -0.61 -1.03 -20.05
CA LYS A 105 -0.60 -2.08 -21.08
C LYS A 105 -1.33 -3.35 -20.64
N GLU A 106 -1.11 -3.78 -19.40
CA GLU A 106 -1.64 -5.06 -18.89
C GLU A 106 -3.06 -4.95 -18.32
N ALA A 107 -3.57 -3.74 -18.07
CA ALA A 107 -4.90 -3.53 -17.51
C ALA A 107 -6.00 -3.90 -18.52
N GLU A 108 -6.79 -4.90 -18.19
CA GLU A 108 -7.94 -5.36 -18.94
C GLU A 108 -9.24 -5.16 -18.16
N ALA A 109 -10.35 -4.93 -18.85
CA ALA A 109 -11.66 -4.84 -18.20
C ALA A 109 -12.18 -6.23 -17.81
N GLY A 110 -12.63 -6.37 -16.57
CA GLY A 110 -13.21 -7.61 -16.08
C GLY A 110 -12.20 -8.71 -15.72
N LYS A 111 -10.91 -8.40 -15.72
CA LYS A 111 -9.86 -9.35 -15.37
C LYS A 111 -8.71 -8.64 -14.65
N ALA A 112 -8.34 -9.13 -13.49
CA ALA A 112 -7.15 -8.69 -12.78
C ALA A 112 -5.89 -9.29 -13.44
N SER A 113 -4.99 -8.43 -13.91
CA SER A 113 -3.66 -8.79 -14.40
C SER A 113 -2.60 -8.45 -13.36
N GLU A 114 -1.41 -9.04 -13.44
CA GLU A 114 -0.32 -8.80 -12.49
C GLU A 114 0.80 -7.97 -13.11
N VAL A 115 1.32 -6.99 -12.35
CA VAL A 115 2.51 -6.21 -12.71
C VAL A 115 3.47 -6.22 -11.52
N SER A 116 4.72 -6.63 -11.76
CA SER A 116 5.77 -6.71 -10.73
C SER A 116 6.75 -5.55 -10.85
N TYR A 117 7.05 -4.90 -9.73
CA TYR A 117 8.02 -3.81 -9.64
C TYR A 117 8.53 -3.66 -8.21
N ALA A 118 9.49 -2.77 -7.98
CA ALA A 118 9.96 -2.44 -6.64
C ALA A 118 9.40 -1.09 -6.18
N TRP A 119 8.82 -1.05 -4.98
CA TRP A 119 8.23 0.16 -4.42
C TRP A 119 8.33 0.18 -2.89
N PRO A 120 8.51 1.34 -2.25
CA PRO A 120 8.51 1.41 -0.78
C PRO A 120 7.14 1.03 -0.19
N ARG A 121 7.15 0.35 0.96
CA ARG A 121 5.94 0.22 1.78
C ARG A 121 5.49 1.58 2.30
N PRO A 122 4.21 1.74 2.70
CA PRO A 122 3.73 2.95 3.34
C PRO A 122 4.65 3.37 4.50
N ASN A 123 5.00 4.66 4.56
CA ASN A 123 5.91 5.27 5.54
C ASN A 123 7.36 4.75 5.54
N GLU A 124 7.75 3.98 4.53
CA GLU A 124 9.12 3.53 4.31
C GLU A 124 9.72 4.20 3.07
N THR A 125 11.06 4.21 2.98
CA THR A 125 11.78 4.81 1.86
C THR A 125 12.52 3.80 0.98
N ASN A 126 12.79 2.60 1.52
CA ASN A 126 13.50 1.56 0.78
C ASN A 126 12.54 0.76 -0.09
N PRO A 127 12.77 0.67 -1.42
CA PRO A 127 11.96 -0.15 -2.30
C PRO A 127 12.13 -1.63 -1.96
N VAL A 128 11.02 -2.35 -1.99
CA VAL A 128 10.97 -3.80 -1.84
C VAL A 128 10.12 -4.39 -2.97
N PRO A 129 10.28 -5.69 -3.31
CA PRO A 129 9.48 -6.32 -4.35
C PRO A 129 7.98 -6.22 -4.07
N LYS A 130 7.23 -5.79 -5.07
CA LYS A 130 5.78 -5.61 -5.03
C LYS A 130 5.14 -6.24 -6.26
N ILE A 131 4.00 -6.88 -6.10
CA ILE A 131 3.13 -7.31 -7.19
C ILE A 131 1.80 -6.57 -7.06
N ALA A 132 1.40 -5.87 -8.10
CA ALA A 132 0.10 -5.22 -8.18
C ALA A 132 -0.85 -6.00 -9.09
N TYR A 133 -2.05 -6.27 -8.58
CA TYR A 133 -3.19 -6.61 -9.42
C TYR A 133 -3.73 -5.33 -10.02
N VAL A 134 -3.94 -5.32 -11.33
CA VAL A 134 -4.41 -4.16 -12.10
C VAL A 134 -5.64 -4.55 -12.90
N GLU A 135 -6.62 -3.66 -12.96
CA GLU A 135 -7.85 -3.86 -13.74
C GLU A 135 -8.35 -2.54 -14.30
N LYS A 136 -8.84 -2.58 -15.52
CA LYS A 136 -9.48 -1.43 -16.15
C LYS A 136 -10.97 -1.37 -15.77
N VAL A 137 -11.43 -0.22 -15.32
CA VAL A 137 -12.83 0.05 -15.01
C VAL A 137 -13.26 1.37 -15.62
N GLY A 138 -14.06 1.31 -16.69
CA GLY A 138 -14.40 2.49 -17.48
C GLY A 138 -13.16 3.12 -18.13
N ASP A 139 -12.94 4.39 -17.85
CA ASP A 139 -11.78 5.18 -18.29
C ASP A 139 -10.63 5.20 -17.27
N GLU A 140 -10.78 4.49 -16.16
CA GLU A 140 -9.77 4.37 -15.11
C GLU A 140 -9.06 3.02 -15.14
N ILE A 141 -7.84 3.00 -14.61
CA ILE A 141 -7.11 1.80 -14.24
C ILE A 141 -6.90 1.83 -12.74
N CYS A 142 -7.38 0.82 -12.03
CA CYS A 142 -7.17 0.70 -10.60
C CYS A 142 -6.28 -0.49 -10.28
N ALA A 143 -5.52 -0.38 -9.21
CA ALA A 143 -4.56 -1.37 -8.78
C ALA A 143 -4.48 -1.49 -7.27
N VAL A 144 -4.19 -2.69 -6.79
CA VAL A 144 -3.81 -2.98 -5.40
C VAL A 144 -2.61 -3.91 -5.42
N GLY A 145 -1.53 -3.52 -4.76
CA GLY A 145 -0.32 -4.33 -4.71
C GLY A 145 -0.04 -4.88 -3.32
N TYR A 146 0.53 -6.08 -3.27
CA TYR A 146 1.09 -6.67 -2.06
C TYR A 146 2.61 -6.77 -2.17
N TYR A 147 3.28 -6.74 -1.03
CA TYR A 147 4.74 -6.82 -0.94
C TYR A 147 5.19 -8.26 -0.66
N LYS A 148 6.37 -8.62 -1.17
CA LYS A 148 6.99 -9.93 -0.94
C LYS A 148 8.02 -9.87 0.17
#